data_63f8af956b3fe3b9b9d8a79d2a56b0ba
#
_entry.id   63f8af956b3fe3b9b9d8a79d2a56b0ba
#
_cell.length_a   1.000
_cell.length_b   1.000
_cell.length_c   1.000
_cell.angle_alpha   90.00
_cell.angle_beta   90.00
_cell.angle_gamma   90.00
#
_symmetry.space_group_name_H-M   'P 1'
#
loop_
_entity.id
_entity.type
_entity.pdbx_description
1 polymer ?
#
loop_
_entity_poly.entity_id
_entity_poly.type
_entity_poly.pdbx_seq_one_letter_code
_entity_poly.pdbx_strand_id
1 'polypeptide(L)'
;GRVATYWTWGNHGRISHGKPKFKGAARDNIEWVMAHQIRQLLRDDKRITFVIPDAMDVMVPVYDTRIRLEHGNLGMRGGSGIAGALSPLLLGVHRATRQATWEQRPFDVLMVGHWHQETFIPSRGLCINGSMVGYDEFARGLKLEPELAKQSLVIVTPEHGVSFSAPIICQDRNREGW
;
A
#
# COMPACT_ATOMS: atom_id res chain seq x y z
N GLY A 1 23.56 -5.11 4.13
CA GLY A 1 22.71 -4.06 3.56
C GLY A 1 21.99 -3.26 4.65
N ARG A 2 21.40 -2.14 4.28
CA ARG A 2 20.53 -1.34 5.15
C ARG A 2 19.08 -1.54 4.73
N VAL A 3 18.15 -1.47 5.68
CA VAL A 3 16.72 -1.60 5.46
C VAL A 3 16.05 -0.33 6.00
N ALA A 4 15.24 0.33 5.19
CA ALA A 4 14.36 1.38 5.64
C ALA A 4 12.91 0.87 5.54
N THR A 5 12.16 0.94 6.63
CA THR A 5 10.77 0.53 6.68
C THR A 5 9.88 1.76 6.75
N TYR A 6 8.86 1.80 5.91
CA TYR A 6 7.87 2.86 5.85
C TYR A 6 6.50 2.29 6.12
N TRP A 7 5.77 2.89 7.04
CA TRP A 7 4.54 2.34 7.57
C TRP A 7 3.33 3.20 7.24
N THR A 8 2.26 2.54 6.84
CA THR A 8 0.92 3.09 6.75
C THR A 8 -0.04 2.06 7.35
N TRP A 9 -1.25 2.43 7.67
CA TRP A 9 -2.23 1.58 8.34
C TRP A 9 -3.48 1.40 7.52
N GLY A 10 -4.01 0.20 7.64
CA GLY A 10 -5.23 -0.20 6.97
C GLY A 10 -6.51 0.12 7.76
N ASN A 11 -7.62 -0.25 7.16
CA ASN A 11 -8.94 -0.07 7.78
C ASN A 11 -9.31 -1.20 8.76
N HIS A 12 -8.62 -2.34 8.71
CA HIS A 12 -8.90 -3.48 9.60
C HIS A 12 -8.29 -3.31 11.00
N GLY A 13 -7.17 -2.63 11.13
CA GLY A 13 -6.51 -2.37 12.41
C GLY A 13 -7.18 -1.29 13.28
N ARG A 14 -8.27 -0.69 12.84
CA ARG A 14 -8.96 0.38 13.54
C ARG A 14 -9.53 -0.07 14.88
N ILE A 15 -9.25 0.71 15.95
CA ILE A 15 -9.69 0.42 17.31
C ILE A 15 -11.12 0.90 17.52
N SER A 16 -11.44 2.13 17.08
CA SER A 16 -12.80 2.68 17.21
C SER A 16 -13.74 2.10 16.17
N HIS A 17 -14.96 1.76 16.61
CA HIS A 17 -16.05 1.42 15.72
C HIS A 17 -16.68 2.70 15.13
N GLY A 18 -17.07 2.65 13.86
CA GLY A 18 -17.75 3.73 13.17
C GLY A 18 -16.96 4.38 12.04
N LYS A 19 -17.34 5.62 11.66
CA LYS A 19 -16.66 6.34 10.56
C LYS A 19 -15.23 6.73 10.96
N PRO A 20 -14.25 6.60 10.05
CA PRO A 20 -12.89 7.01 10.34
C PRO A 20 -12.84 8.47 10.78
N LYS A 21 -12.20 8.74 11.89
CA LYS A 21 -11.82 10.10 12.28
C LYS A 21 -10.50 10.41 11.58
N PHE A 22 -10.50 11.35 10.66
CA PHE A 22 -9.27 11.69 9.91
C PHE A 22 -8.20 12.29 10.82
N LYS A 23 -8.59 13.09 11.81
CA LYS A 23 -7.66 13.64 12.79
C LYS A 23 -7.31 12.57 13.82
N GLY A 24 -6.02 12.21 13.88
CA GLY A 24 -5.52 11.18 14.79
C GLY A 24 -5.86 9.74 14.39
N ALA A 25 -6.22 9.51 13.12
CA ALA A 25 -6.58 8.19 12.61
C ALA A 25 -5.45 7.16 12.75
N ALA A 26 -4.21 7.59 12.71
CA ALA A 26 -3.04 6.76 12.97
C ALA A 26 -3.08 6.13 14.36
N ARG A 27 -3.30 6.95 15.37
CA ARG A 27 -3.28 6.52 16.78
C ARG A 27 -4.50 5.70 17.18
N ASP A 28 -5.56 5.72 16.36
CA ASP A 28 -6.75 4.90 16.49
C ASP A 28 -6.63 3.60 15.69
N ASN A 29 -5.40 3.04 15.61
CA ASN A 29 -5.12 1.87 14.81
C ASN A 29 -4.07 0.98 15.48
N ILE A 30 -4.40 -0.30 15.66
CA ILE A 30 -3.49 -1.27 16.29
C ILE A 30 -2.22 -1.48 15.46
N GLU A 31 -2.30 -1.36 14.14
CA GLU A 31 -1.14 -1.52 13.25
C GLU A 31 -0.09 -0.43 13.52
N TRP A 32 -0.52 0.79 13.85
CA TRP A 32 0.37 1.87 14.27
C TRP A 32 1.08 1.54 15.60
N VAL A 33 0.34 0.99 16.57
CA VAL A 33 0.90 0.53 17.84
C VAL A 33 1.92 -0.58 17.60
N MET A 34 1.57 -1.58 16.77
CA MET A 34 2.47 -2.69 16.42
C MET A 34 3.76 -2.19 15.75
N ALA A 35 3.66 -1.23 14.83
CA ALA A 35 4.84 -0.66 14.18
C ALA A 35 5.81 -0.04 15.19
N HIS A 36 5.29 0.67 16.19
CA HIS A 36 6.09 1.22 17.27
C HIS A 36 6.70 0.15 18.18
N GLN A 37 5.97 -0.94 18.46
CA GLN A 37 6.48 -2.07 19.22
C GLN A 37 7.61 -2.79 18.46
N ILE A 38 7.44 -3.05 17.17
CA ILE A 38 8.48 -3.66 16.33
C ILE A 38 9.72 -2.77 16.29
N ARG A 39 9.56 -1.46 16.12
CA ARG A 39 10.68 -0.50 16.21
C ARG A 39 11.40 -0.61 17.54
N GLN A 40 10.66 -0.74 18.64
CA GLN A 40 11.27 -0.88 19.98
C GLN A 40 12.02 -2.20 20.15
N LEU A 41 11.50 -3.29 19.63
CA LEU A 41 12.14 -4.61 19.66
C LEU A 41 13.44 -4.63 18.85
N LEU A 42 13.49 -3.92 17.73
CA LEU A 42 14.63 -3.89 16.81
C LEU A 42 15.51 -2.64 16.97
N ARG A 43 15.37 -1.89 18.05
CA ARG A 43 16.07 -0.60 18.28
C ARG A 43 17.58 -0.68 18.24
N ASP A 44 18.13 -1.85 18.57
CA ASP A 44 19.58 -2.06 18.67
C ASP A 44 20.22 -2.45 17.33
N ASP A 45 19.41 -2.86 16.35
CA ASP A 45 19.90 -3.13 14.99
C ASP A 45 20.00 -1.84 14.17
N LYS A 46 21.22 -1.31 14.10
CA LYS A 46 21.52 -0.05 13.37
C LYS A 46 21.40 -0.14 11.84
N ARG A 47 21.12 -1.33 11.32
CA ARG A 47 20.87 -1.51 9.89
C ARG A 47 19.44 -1.17 9.49
N ILE A 48 18.51 -1.11 10.47
CA ILE A 48 17.09 -0.92 10.23
C ILE A 48 16.66 0.50 10.65
N THR A 49 16.00 1.19 9.73
CA THR A 49 15.38 2.49 10.00
C THR A 49 13.86 2.38 9.91
N PHE A 50 13.14 3.00 10.83
CA PHE A 50 11.69 3.00 10.88
C PHE A 50 11.14 4.41 10.63
N VAL A 51 10.29 4.57 9.63
CA VAL A 51 9.52 5.77 9.34
C VAL A 51 8.05 5.45 9.62
N ILE A 52 7.55 5.93 10.75
CA ILE A 52 6.18 5.66 11.25
C ILE A 52 5.49 7.00 11.45
N PRO A 53 4.87 7.58 10.40
CA PRO A 53 4.25 8.89 10.49
C PRO A 53 2.93 8.83 11.30
N ASP A 54 2.51 9.96 11.83
CA ASP A 54 1.15 10.17 12.37
C ASP A 54 0.25 10.73 11.25
N ALA A 55 0.22 10.05 10.11
CA ALA A 55 -0.50 10.44 8.90
C ALA A 55 -1.03 9.21 8.15
N MET A 56 -1.95 9.39 7.22
CA MET A 56 -2.55 8.31 6.43
C MET A 56 -1.68 7.86 5.27
N ASP A 57 -0.66 8.62 4.94
CA ASP A 57 0.30 8.35 3.87
C ASP A 57 1.73 8.61 4.34
N VAL A 58 2.67 8.03 3.63
CA VAL A 58 4.10 8.28 3.83
C VAL A 58 4.80 8.42 2.47
N MET A 59 5.75 9.35 2.41
CA MET A 59 6.60 9.53 1.24
C MET A 59 7.87 8.69 1.40
N VAL A 60 8.13 7.84 0.42
CA VAL A 60 9.31 6.96 0.34
C VAL A 60 10.24 7.50 -0.73
N PRO A 61 11.31 8.21 -0.37
CA PRO A 61 12.31 8.66 -1.33
C PRO A 61 13.27 7.51 -1.66
N VAL A 62 13.44 7.23 -2.96
CA VAL A 62 14.43 6.29 -3.46
C VAL A 62 15.16 6.97 -4.61
N TYR A 63 16.38 7.42 -4.39
CA TYR A 63 17.07 8.36 -5.28
C TYR A 63 16.19 9.60 -5.55
N ASP A 64 16.00 9.97 -6.80
CA ASP A 64 15.14 11.08 -7.19
C ASP A 64 13.65 10.67 -7.35
N THR A 65 13.36 9.36 -7.22
CA THR A 65 12.00 8.84 -7.31
C THR A 65 11.28 8.98 -5.96
N ARG A 66 10.10 9.55 -5.98
CA ARG A 66 9.25 9.73 -4.80
C ARG A 66 8.04 8.81 -4.91
N ILE A 67 7.95 7.86 -3.99
CA ILE A 67 6.83 6.93 -3.91
C ILE A 67 5.92 7.40 -2.77
N ARG A 68 4.67 7.71 -3.07
CA ARG A 68 3.65 7.92 -2.05
C ARG A 68 3.02 6.58 -1.71
N LEU A 69 3.12 6.18 -0.45
CA LEU A 69 2.54 4.95 0.07
C LEU A 69 1.31 5.28 0.91
N GLU A 70 0.18 4.68 0.61
CA GLU A 70 -1.07 4.76 1.39
C GLU A 70 -1.84 3.44 1.33
N HIS A 71 -2.80 3.23 2.25
CA HIS A 71 -3.56 1.98 2.25
C HIS A 71 -4.52 1.85 1.06
N GLY A 72 -5.11 2.94 0.57
CA GLY A 72 -5.99 2.92 -0.60
C GLY A 72 -7.48 2.74 -0.29
N ASN A 73 -7.90 2.65 0.96
CA ASN A 73 -9.31 2.56 1.35
C ASN A 73 -10.07 3.91 1.30
N LEU A 74 -9.35 5.01 1.18
CA LEU A 74 -9.89 6.36 1.12
C LEU A 74 -9.63 6.99 -0.26
N GLY A 75 -10.62 7.72 -0.76
CA GLY A 75 -10.50 8.41 -2.06
C GLY A 75 -10.64 7.52 -3.31
N MET A 76 -10.54 6.20 -3.17
CA MET A 76 -10.63 5.22 -4.25
C MET A 76 -11.93 4.41 -4.16
N ARG A 77 -13.03 5.05 -3.79
CA ARG A 77 -14.33 4.39 -3.61
C ARG A 77 -15.14 4.37 -4.90
N GLY A 78 -15.84 3.27 -5.08
CA GLY A 78 -16.93 3.12 -6.04
C GLY A 78 -16.44 2.77 -7.44
N GLY A 79 -17.12 1.87 -8.06
CA GLY A 79 -16.87 1.41 -9.41
C GLY A 79 -17.50 0.06 -9.64
N SER A 80 -18.82 0.03 -9.61
CA SER A 80 -19.56 -0.98 -10.37
C SER A 80 -20.01 -0.28 -11.65
N GLY A 81 -19.34 -0.50 -12.72
CA GLY A 81 -19.72 0.08 -14.00
C GLY A 81 -18.89 -0.51 -15.15
N ILE A 82 -19.22 -0.12 -16.34
CA ILE A 82 -18.61 -0.58 -17.60
C ILE A 82 -17.06 -0.42 -17.63
N ALA A 83 -16.51 0.48 -16.79
CA ALA A 83 -15.07 0.72 -16.68
C ALA A 83 -14.32 -0.25 -15.73
N GLY A 84 -15.02 -1.20 -15.10
CA GLY A 84 -14.42 -2.26 -14.29
C GLY A 84 -13.75 -1.82 -12.99
N ALA A 85 -13.08 -2.75 -12.33
CA ALA A 85 -12.44 -2.58 -11.02
C ALA A 85 -11.31 -1.53 -11.01
N LEU A 86 -10.64 -1.27 -12.13
CA LEU A 86 -9.53 -0.32 -12.22
C LEU A 86 -9.98 1.15 -12.25
N SER A 87 -11.22 1.45 -12.62
CA SER A 87 -11.72 2.82 -12.74
C SER A 87 -11.59 3.64 -11.43
N PRO A 88 -11.99 3.13 -10.26
CA PRO A 88 -11.82 3.85 -9.00
C PRO A 88 -10.37 4.14 -8.66
N LEU A 89 -9.47 3.22 -9.02
CA LEU A 89 -8.04 3.33 -8.80
C LEU A 89 -7.42 4.44 -9.65
N LEU A 90 -7.72 4.46 -10.96
CA LEU A 90 -7.24 5.49 -11.86
C LEU A 90 -7.75 6.88 -11.47
N LEU A 91 -9.02 6.98 -11.07
CA LEU A 91 -9.58 8.22 -10.55
C LEU A 91 -8.94 8.62 -9.21
N GLY A 92 -8.61 7.63 -8.38
CA GLY A 92 -7.88 7.82 -7.13
C GLY A 92 -6.49 8.42 -7.35
N VAL A 93 -5.72 7.88 -8.30
CA VAL A 93 -4.42 8.44 -8.69
C VAL A 93 -4.55 9.89 -9.11
N HIS A 94 -5.52 10.20 -9.99
CA HIS A 94 -5.74 11.58 -10.44
C HIS A 94 -6.05 12.53 -9.27
N ARG A 95 -6.89 12.12 -8.32
CA ARG A 95 -7.21 12.90 -7.12
C ARG A 95 -5.99 13.07 -6.22
N ALA A 96 -5.22 12.01 -6.00
CA ALA A 96 -3.99 12.04 -5.20
C ALA A 96 -2.94 12.97 -5.82
N THR A 97 -2.78 12.94 -7.14
CA THR A 97 -1.86 13.85 -7.86
C THR A 97 -2.28 15.31 -7.70
N ARG A 98 -3.56 15.63 -7.85
CA ARG A 98 -4.06 17.00 -7.64
C ARG A 98 -3.85 17.47 -6.20
N GLN A 99 -4.11 16.62 -5.23
CA GLN A 99 -3.87 16.90 -3.81
C GLN A 99 -2.38 17.16 -3.56
N ALA A 100 -1.52 16.26 -4.05
CA ALA A 100 -0.06 16.38 -3.88
C ALA A 100 0.51 17.65 -4.53
N THR A 101 -0.04 18.07 -5.67
CA THR A 101 0.33 19.34 -6.31
C THR A 101 -0.04 20.53 -5.42
N TRP A 102 -1.23 20.53 -4.86
CA TRP A 102 -1.69 21.61 -3.98
C TRP A 102 -0.88 21.66 -2.67
N GLU A 103 -0.53 20.48 -2.12
CA GLU A 103 0.29 20.34 -0.91
C GLU A 103 1.79 20.58 -1.15
N GLN A 104 2.21 20.81 -2.40
CA GLN A 104 3.60 20.92 -2.83
C GLN A 104 4.45 19.68 -2.46
N ARG A 105 3.81 18.51 -2.46
CA ARG A 105 4.42 17.20 -2.18
C ARG A 105 4.21 16.23 -3.35
N PRO A 106 4.68 16.54 -4.57
CA PRO A 106 4.48 15.68 -5.72
C PRO A 106 5.16 14.32 -5.53
N PHE A 107 4.60 13.31 -6.17
CA PHE A 107 5.13 11.95 -6.21
C PHE A 107 5.18 11.44 -7.66
N ASP A 108 6.01 10.42 -7.88
CA ASP A 108 6.17 9.76 -9.18
C ASP A 108 5.36 8.46 -9.26
N VAL A 109 5.22 7.77 -8.11
CA VAL A 109 4.44 6.53 -8.00
C VAL A 109 3.54 6.59 -6.77
N LEU A 110 2.26 6.24 -6.96
CA LEU A 110 1.33 5.94 -5.89
C LEU A 110 1.31 4.43 -5.65
N MET A 111 1.69 4.00 -4.47
CA MET A 111 1.65 2.61 -4.06
C MET A 111 0.54 2.40 -3.03
N VAL A 112 -0.37 1.47 -3.29
CA VAL A 112 -1.54 1.20 -2.46
C VAL A 112 -1.71 -0.29 -2.18
N GLY A 113 -2.30 -0.60 -1.04
CA GLY A 113 -2.84 -1.92 -0.69
C GLY A 113 -4.36 -1.99 -0.87
N HIS A 114 -5.06 -2.66 0.05
CA HIS A 114 -6.52 -2.73 0.18
C HIS A 114 -7.26 -3.52 -0.90
N TRP A 115 -6.79 -3.48 -2.13
CA TRP A 115 -7.51 -4.03 -3.28
C TRP A 115 -7.24 -5.51 -3.51
N HIS A 116 -6.26 -6.08 -2.82
CA HIS A 116 -5.85 -7.48 -2.85
C HIS A 116 -5.46 -8.01 -4.25
N GLN A 117 -5.22 -7.12 -5.20
CA GLN A 117 -4.83 -7.48 -6.56
C GLN A 117 -3.52 -6.80 -6.92
N GLU A 118 -2.47 -7.60 -7.13
CA GLU A 118 -1.16 -7.05 -7.49
C GLU A 118 -1.17 -6.56 -8.93
N THR A 119 -0.89 -5.29 -9.13
CA THR A 119 -0.87 -4.66 -10.44
C THR A 119 0.06 -3.46 -10.45
N PHE A 120 0.89 -3.35 -11.49
CA PHE A 120 1.68 -2.15 -11.75
C PHE A 120 1.28 -1.52 -13.09
N ILE A 121 0.93 -0.24 -13.08
CA ILE A 121 0.56 0.54 -14.27
C ILE A 121 1.55 1.69 -14.42
N PRO A 122 2.68 1.48 -15.13
CA PRO A 122 3.76 2.46 -15.24
C PRO A 122 3.30 3.81 -15.81
N SER A 123 2.46 3.80 -16.84
CA SER A 123 1.94 5.01 -17.51
C SER A 123 1.06 5.88 -16.61
N ARG A 124 0.68 5.38 -15.43
CA ARG A 124 -0.14 6.09 -14.45
C ARG A 124 0.57 6.29 -13.12
N GLY A 125 1.82 5.79 -13.00
CA GLY A 125 2.54 5.81 -11.73
C GLY A 125 1.75 5.13 -10.61
N LEU A 126 1.09 3.99 -10.88
CA LEU A 126 0.27 3.27 -9.92
C LEU A 126 0.81 1.87 -9.68
N CYS A 127 1.07 1.54 -8.42
CA CYS A 127 1.38 0.21 -7.95
C CYS A 127 0.34 -0.22 -6.92
N ILE A 128 -0.32 -1.34 -7.16
CA ILE A 128 -1.28 -1.95 -6.24
C ILE A 128 -0.63 -3.20 -5.67
N ASN A 129 -0.53 -3.28 -4.35
CA ASN A 129 0.04 -4.43 -3.68
C ASN A 129 -0.98 -5.55 -3.54
N GLY A 130 -0.50 -6.79 -3.66
CA GLY A 130 -1.31 -7.98 -3.43
C GLY A 130 -1.59 -8.25 -1.96
N SER A 131 -2.39 -9.27 -1.67
CA SER A 131 -2.68 -9.75 -0.32
C SER A 131 -1.64 -10.77 0.12
N MET A 132 -1.23 -10.74 1.39
CA MET A 132 -0.42 -11.80 2.03
C MET A 132 -1.25 -13.04 2.35
N VAL A 133 -2.58 -12.89 2.44
CA VAL A 133 -3.51 -14.01 2.73
C VAL A 133 -3.89 -14.75 1.45
N GLY A 134 -3.83 -14.09 0.30
CA GLY A 134 -4.29 -14.65 -0.96
C GLY A 134 -5.82 -14.64 -1.08
N TYR A 135 -6.36 -15.66 -1.75
CA TYR A 135 -7.80 -15.81 -1.96
C TYR A 135 -8.43 -16.58 -0.79
N ASP A 136 -9.08 -15.86 0.11
CA ASP A 136 -9.71 -16.37 1.32
C ASP A 136 -11.25 -16.31 1.26
N GLU A 137 -11.91 -16.70 2.34
CA GLU A 137 -13.38 -16.67 2.44
C GLU A 137 -13.95 -15.25 2.26
N PHE A 138 -13.22 -14.23 2.70
CA PHE A 138 -13.61 -12.83 2.52
C PHE A 138 -13.57 -12.45 1.03
N ALA A 139 -12.48 -12.76 0.34
CA ALA A 139 -12.34 -12.53 -1.09
C ALA A 139 -13.41 -13.28 -1.89
N ARG A 140 -13.69 -14.54 -1.52
CA ARG A 140 -14.77 -15.37 -2.09
C ARG A 140 -16.15 -14.74 -1.86
N GLY A 141 -16.41 -14.26 -0.64
CA GLY A 141 -17.67 -13.61 -0.28
C GLY A 141 -17.94 -12.34 -1.10
N LEU A 142 -16.90 -11.58 -1.39
CA LEU A 142 -16.93 -10.38 -2.22
C LEU A 142 -16.83 -10.66 -3.73
N LYS A 143 -16.63 -11.93 -4.13
CA LYS A 143 -16.44 -12.35 -5.54
C LYS A 143 -15.28 -11.62 -6.20
N LEU A 144 -14.18 -11.44 -5.46
CA LEU A 144 -12.94 -10.90 -6.01
C LEU A 144 -12.31 -11.91 -6.98
N GLU A 145 -11.48 -11.42 -7.89
CA GLU A 145 -10.69 -12.31 -8.75
C GLU A 145 -9.72 -13.14 -7.90
N PRO A 146 -9.64 -14.46 -8.11
CA PRO A 146 -8.73 -15.33 -7.38
C PRO A 146 -7.26 -14.95 -7.65
N GLU A 147 -6.53 -14.65 -6.59
CA GLU A 147 -5.09 -14.41 -6.63
C GLU A 147 -4.36 -15.20 -5.55
N LEU A 148 -3.17 -15.70 -5.88
CA LEU A 148 -2.25 -16.25 -4.88
C LEU A 148 -1.79 -15.14 -3.93
N ALA A 149 -1.43 -15.52 -2.70
CA ALA A 149 -0.76 -14.58 -1.79
C ALA A 149 0.53 -14.08 -2.43
N LYS A 150 0.64 -12.76 -2.61
CA LYS A 150 1.78 -12.12 -3.26
C LYS A 150 1.97 -10.67 -2.82
N GLN A 151 3.18 -10.18 -3.01
CA GLN A 151 3.57 -8.80 -2.72
C GLN A 151 4.29 -8.19 -3.92
N SER A 152 4.13 -6.90 -4.13
CA SER A 152 4.83 -6.18 -5.19
C SER A 152 6.31 -5.97 -4.84
N LEU A 153 7.19 -6.34 -5.77
CA LEU A 153 8.60 -5.95 -5.78
C LEU A 153 8.80 -4.87 -6.83
N VAL A 154 9.45 -3.79 -6.44
CA VAL A 154 9.80 -2.70 -7.36
C VAL A 154 11.30 -2.41 -7.21
N ILE A 155 12.02 -2.35 -8.33
CA ILE A 155 13.42 -1.93 -8.37
C ILE A 155 13.48 -0.52 -8.94
N VAL A 156 14.14 0.37 -8.20
CA VAL A 156 14.34 1.77 -8.60
C VAL A 156 15.82 1.99 -8.85
N THR A 157 16.15 2.60 -9.99
CA THR A 157 17.53 2.98 -10.32
C THR A 157 17.65 4.51 -10.41
N PRO A 158 18.84 5.08 -10.15
CA PRO A 158 19.05 6.52 -10.26
C PRO A 158 18.73 7.06 -11.67
N GLU A 159 19.05 6.28 -12.70
CA GLU A 159 18.95 6.72 -14.10
C GLU A 159 17.54 6.62 -14.67
N HIS A 160 16.73 5.67 -14.19
CA HIS A 160 15.46 5.33 -14.84
C HIS A 160 14.25 5.39 -13.89
N GLY A 161 14.44 5.69 -12.60
CA GLY A 161 13.38 5.56 -11.61
C GLY A 161 12.95 4.10 -11.48
N VAL A 162 11.64 3.81 -11.49
CA VAL A 162 11.15 2.43 -11.45
C VAL A 162 11.49 1.72 -12.76
N SER A 163 12.47 0.82 -12.69
CA SER A 163 13.03 0.10 -13.83
C SER A 163 12.56 -1.35 -13.94
N PHE A 164 12.02 -1.93 -12.85
CA PHE A 164 11.51 -3.29 -12.83
C PHE A 164 10.38 -3.41 -11.80
N SER A 165 9.38 -4.22 -12.12
CA SER A 165 8.33 -4.63 -11.19
C SER A 165 7.98 -6.09 -11.41
N ALA A 166 7.82 -6.83 -10.32
CA ALA A 166 7.38 -8.23 -10.35
C ALA A 166 6.67 -8.59 -9.03
N PRO A 167 5.76 -9.58 -9.05
CA PRO A 167 5.21 -10.15 -7.84
C PRO A 167 6.22 -11.05 -7.13
N ILE A 168 6.28 -10.95 -5.81
CA ILE A 168 6.87 -11.97 -4.93
C ILE A 168 5.74 -12.89 -4.52
N ILE A 169 5.76 -14.15 -4.95
CA ILE A 169 4.76 -15.13 -4.57
C ILE A 169 5.06 -15.63 -3.15
N CYS A 170 4.08 -15.48 -2.27
CA CYS A 170 4.18 -15.82 -0.84
C CYS A 170 3.47 -17.13 -0.49
N GLN A 171 2.82 -17.77 -1.44
CA GLN A 171 2.01 -18.96 -1.27
C GLN A 171 2.54 -20.12 -2.13
N ASP A 172 2.60 -21.33 -1.56
CA ASP A 172 2.92 -22.55 -2.30
C ASP A 172 1.67 -23.02 -3.06
N ARG A 173 1.74 -23.01 -4.37
CA ARG A 173 0.64 -23.41 -5.25
C ARG A 173 0.09 -24.81 -4.99
N ASN A 174 0.91 -25.70 -4.43
CA ASN A 174 0.58 -27.13 -4.27
C ASN A 174 0.16 -27.50 -2.84
N ARG A 175 0.34 -26.61 -1.86
CA ARG A 175 0.14 -26.93 -0.45
C ARG A 175 -1.12 -26.35 0.16
N GLU A 176 -1.68 -25.34 -0.44
CA GLU A 176 -2.83 -24.64 0.10
C GLU A 176 -4.01 -24.90 -0.83
N GLY A 177 -4.66 -26.05 -0.59
CA GLY A 177 -5.97 -26.33 -1.14
C GLY A 177 -7.04 -25.63 -0.33
N TRP A 178 -8.05 -25.20 -0.99
CA TRP A 178 -9.33 -24.86 -0.41
C TRP A 178 -10.15 -26.12 -0.28
#